data_19e23e2de5b16b988eb7547c1e94942e
#
_entry.id   19e23e2de5b16b988eb7547c1e94942e
#
_cell.length_a   1.000
_cell.length_b   1.000
_cell.length_c   1.000
_cell.angle_alpha   90.00
_cell.angle_beta   90.00
_cell.angle_gamma   90.00
#
_symmetry.space_group_name_H-M   'P 1'
#
loop_
_entity.id
_entity.type
_entity.pdbx_description
1 polymer ?
#
loop_
_entity_poly.entity_id
_entity_poly.type
_entity_poly.pdbx_seq_one_letter_code
_entity_poly.pdbx_strand_id
1 'polypeptide(L)'
;MPLATRRLPIREASTYFGLSDREDRLSSAGKEVSRRSTSWRVFRNRSLRCYFTGSVLSDFGTWLQNTAQVLLAYRLSHSVLVVGMVTCAQFSSPLLLGPWAGVMTDKFGGRRTLLLTQLMAAAFAGVMAGLLFSGPVNEWWLGIGAVASGLAFTFALPARNVTVRRLVPEEDVEPAFAMDSVSYNLGRALAPPTSILIVTTLGFGWAFAANAVSFLVFAGCLMLAGKGSPHRDEGLRKPKKSQLKDGFVTAIGSWEITVLLLMVAAVTMADDPVLVLGPALASHLHAAASLSGWFIAALGAGTVVGSLRPSRHDPSIRLAATALAALAACMVLFVLSPGVRGSLAAAFGAGFTCLIANSATRTLLAKHAGPEKEASVMAVWAIAWAGSKPVASLTDGVLAGKVGLLRTGFLLALPALIPVTVLVVLMISVFVVRAWRPRRRPWPAQERVRFKSVKNWYSRAEFYLVNAPLRTTEAALEGSHGGRVTDAAEPVSVGVG
;
A
#
# COMPACT_ATOMS: atom_id res chain seq x y z
N MET A 1 70.47 -16.72 -2.97
CA MET A 1 69.35 -15.71 -2.93
C MET A 1 68.23 -16.21 -3.77
N PRO A 2 67.08 -16.67 -3.19
CA PRO A 2 65.93 -17.08 -3.95
C PRO A 2 64.91 -15.93 -4.04
N LEU A 3 64.43 -15.70 -5.25
CA LEU A 3 63.36 -14.76 -5.59
C LEU A 3 62.00 -15.24 -5.00
N ALA A 4 61.45 -14.46 -4.07
CA ALA A 4 60.15 -14.69 -3.50
C ALA A 4 59.09 -14.22 -4.48
N THR A 5 58.40 -15.14 -5.14
CA THR A 5 57.16 -14.89 -5.91
C THR A 5 56.01 -14.63 -4.95
N ARG A 6 55.64 -13.38 -4.76
CA ARG A 6 54.42 -12.96 -4.05
C ARG A 6 53.20 -13.38 -4.88
N ARG A 7 52.50 -14.43 -4.48
CA ARG A 7 51.17 -14.77 -4.99
C ARG A 7 50.19 -13.76 -4.37
N LEU A 8 49.58 -12.93 -5.20
CA LEU A 8 48.47 -12.09 -4.82
C LEU A 8 47.24 -12.97 -4.51
N PRO A 9 46.47 -12.68 -3.49
CA PRO A 9 45.27 -13.46 -3.16
C PRO A 9 44.20 -13.28 -4.25
N ILE A 10 43.64 -14.38 -4.71
CA ILE A 10 42.67 -14.53 -5.81
C ILE A 10 41.44 -13.60 -5.63
N ARG A 11 41.23 -13.10 -4.43
CA ARG A 11 40.08 -12.20 -4.11
C ARG A 11 40.21 -10.76 -4.63
N GLU A 12 41.43 -10.27 -4.93
CA GLU A 12 41.61 -8.91 -5.47
C GLU A 12 41.57 -8.86 -7.00
N ALA A 13 41.81 -9.97 -7.68
CA ALA A 13 41.78 -10.05 -9.14
C ALA A 13 40.35 -10.01 -9.71
N SER A 14 39.33 -10.46 -8.95
CA SER A 14 37.92 -10.49 -9.41
C SER A 14 37.28 -9.10 -9.51
N THR A 15 37.81 -8.15 -8.73
CA THR A 15 37.28 -6.76 -8.70
C THR A 15 37.74 -5.90 -9.90
N TYR A 16 38.84 -6.28 -10.53
CA TYR A 16 39.39 -5.57 -11.70
C TYR A 16 38.76 -5.96 -13.04
N PHE A 17 38.09 -7.11 -13.12
CA PHE A 17 37.55 -7.63 -14.40
C PHE A 17 36.03 -7.54 -14.54
N GLY A 18 35.31 -6.86 -13.67
CA GLY A 18 33.84 -6.74 -13.77
C GLY A 18 33.09 -8.09 -13.64
N LEU A 19 33.77 -9.13 -13.13
CA LEU A 19 33.17 -10.46 -12.96
C LEU A 19 32.17 -10.48 -11.78
N SER A 20 32.38 -9.64 -10.75
CA SER A 20 31.46 -9.52 -9.62
C SER A 20 30.09 -9.01 -10.04
N ASP A 21 30.05 -8.02 -10.94
CA ASP A 21 28.79 -7.47 -11.47
C ASP A 21 28.03 -8.52 -12.33
N ARG A 22 28.75 -9.42 -12.96
CA ARG A 22 28.16 -10.49 -13.77
C ARG A 22 27.63 -11.63 -12.91
N GLU A 23 28.36 -11.99 -11.84
CA GLU A 23 27.91 -12.97 -10.84
C GLU A 23 26.71 -12.47 -10.05
N ASP A 24 26.67 -11.19 -9.67
CA ASP A 24 25.54 -10.58 -9.00
C ASP A 24 24.30 -10.50 -9.92
N ARG A 25 24.48 -10.21 -11.21
CA ARG A 25 23.40 -10.24 -12.22
C ARG A 25 22.91 -11.67 -12.49
N LEU A 26 23.79 -12.66 -12.53
CA LEU A 26 23.41 -14.07 -12.71
C LEU A 26 22.73 -14.61 -11.45
N SER A 27 23.21 -14.23 -10.26
CA SER A 27 22.59 -14.57 -8.98
C SER A 27 21.21 -13.93 -8.83
N SER A 28 21.05 -12.66 -9.21
CA SER A 28 19.75 -11.96 -9.19
C SER A 28 18.79 -12.53 -10.24
N ALA A 29 19.25 -12.83 -11.45
CA ALA A 29 18.46 -13.48 -12.48
C ALA A 29 18.07 -14.91 -12.09
N GLY A 30 18.97 -15.67 -11.48
CA GLY A 30 18.69 -16.99 -10.92
C GLY A 30 17.66 -16.96 -9.81
N LYS A 31 17.72 -15.95 -8.92
CA LYS A 31 16.70 -15.70 -7.88
C LYS A 31 15.34 -15.28 -8.47
N GLU A 32 15.34 -14.53 -9.55
CA GLU A 32 14.11 -14.08 -10.22
C GLU A 32 13.43 -15.22 -11.00
N VAL A 33 14.21 -16.09 -11.65
CA VAL A 33 13.72 -17.32 -12.29
C VAL A 33 13.21 -18.31 -11.23
N SER A 34 13.92 -18.45 -10.10
CA SER A 34 13.49 -19.26 -8.95
C SER A 34 12.19 -18.71 -8.35
N ARG A 35 12.04 -17.39 -8.20
CA ARG A 35 10.79 -16.75 -7.73
C ARG A 35 9.60 -17.01 -8.65
N ARG A 36 9.79 -16.97 -9.98
CA ARG A 36 8.72 -17.27 -10.94
C ARG A 36 8.27 -18.72 -10.90
N SER A 37 9.21 -19.66 -10.73
CA SER A 37 8.87 -21.09 -10.58
C SER A 37 8.17 -21.39 -9.25
N THR A 38 8.45 -20.61 -8.21
CA THR A 38 7.86 -20.75 -6.86
C THR A 38 6.38 -20.34 -6.85
N SER A 39 5.98 -19.31 -7.63
CA SER A 39 4.59 -18.83 -7.65
C SER A 39 3.58 -19.92 -8.10
N TRP A 40 3.97 -20.80 -9.02
CA TRP A 40 3.10 -21.91 -9.46
C TRP A 40 3.12 -23.12 -8.52
N ARG A 41 4.18 -23.32 -7.74
CA ARG A 41 4.25 -24.39 -6.71
C ARG A 41 3.19 -24.20 -5.64
N VAL A 42 2.87 -22.95 -5.32
CA VAL A 42 1.85 -22.57 -4.34
C VAL A 42 0.49 -23.18 -4.69
N PHE A 43 0.13 -23.31 -5.98
CA PHE A 43 -1.10 -23.96 -6.43
C PHE A 43 -1.12 -25.50 -6.30
N ARG A 44 -0.02 -26.15 -5.96
CA ARG A 44 -0.05 -27.61 -5.68
C ARG A 44 -0.76 -27.92 -4.36
N ASN A 45 -0.83 -26.97 -3.45
CA ASN A 45 -1.54 -27.13 -2.19
C ASN A 45 -3.06 -27.00 -2.40
N ARG A 46 -3.80 -28.11 -2.16
CA ARG A 46 -5.26 -28.17 -2.30
C ARG A 46 -5.96 -27.12 -1.42
N SER A 47 -5.52 -26.97 -0.18
CA SER A 47 -6.10 -26.02 0.77
C SER A 47 -5.97 -24.57 0.28
N LEU A 48 -4.82 -24.23 -0.30
CA LEU A 48 -4.59 -22.90 -0.84
C LEU A 48 -5.40 -22.67 -2.11
N ARG A 49 -5.54 -23.66 -3.00
CA ARG A 49 -6.41 -23.55 -4.17
C ARG A 49 -7.85 -23.26 -3.77
N CYS A 50 -8.39 -24.01 -2.81
CA CYS A 50 -9.75 -23.76 -2.30
C CYS A 50 -9.89 -22.34 -1.73
N TYR A 51 -8.95 -21.93 -0.88
CA TYR A 51 -8.91 -20.57 -0.33
C TYR A 51 -8.90 -19.51 -1.45
N PHE A 52 -8.01 -19.70 -2.43
CA PHE A 52 -7.79 -18.73 -3.51
C PHE A 52 -9.02 -18.58 -4.41
N THR A 53 -9.63 -19.72 -4.80
CA THR A 53 -10.86 -19.69 -5.59
C THR A 53 -11.98 -18.95 -4.87
N GLY A 54 -12.17 -19.23 -3.58
CA GLY A 54 -13.15 -18.52 -2.75
C GLY A 54 -12.82 -17.02 -2.61
N SER A 55 -11.55 -16.69 -2.39
CA SER A 55 -11.08 -15.31 -2.27
C SER A 55 -11.33 -14.50 -3.54
N VAL A 56 -10.98 -15.05 -4.71
CA VAL A 56 -11.20 -14.38 -6.02
C VAL A 56 -12.69 -14.09 -6.24
N LEU A 57 -13.56 -15.07 -5.98
CA LEU A 57 -15.01 -14.90 -6.14
C LEU A 57 -15.56 -13.87 -5.15
N SER A 58 -15.08 -13.90 -3.90
CA SER A 58 -15.50 -12.95 -2.86
C SER A 58 -15.02 -11.52 -3.15
N ASP A 59 -13.79 -11.35 -3.62
CA ASP A 59 -13.27 -10.04 -4.00
C ASP A 59 -14.02 -9.48 -5.22
N PHE A 60 -14.29 -10.33 -6.21
CA PHE A 60 -15.10 -9.96 -7.37
C PHE A 60 -16.53 -9.55 -6.96
N GLY A 61 -17.21 -10.35 -6.13
CA GLY A 61 -18.54 -10.05 -5.61
C GLY A 61 -18.56 -8.74 -4.80
N THR A 62 -17.54 -8.51 -3.99
CA THR A 62 -17.40 -7.28 -3.18
C THR A 62 -17.30 -6.03 -4.08
N TRP A 63 -16.46 -6.05 -5.13
CA TRP A 63 -16.35 -4.93 -6.06
C TRP A 63 -17.60 -4.75 -6.93
N LEU A 64 -18.27 -5.85 -7.26
CA LEU A 64 -19.55 -5.84 -7.96
C LEU A 64 -20.62 -5.12 -7.12
N GLN A 65 -20.75 -5.49 -5.84
CA GLN A 65 -21.67 -4.82 -4.90
C GLN A 65 -21.28 -3.37 -4.65
N ASN A 66 -20.00 -3.06 -4.43
CA ASN A 66 -19.54 -1.69 -4.19
C ASN A 66 -19.92 -0.77 -5.34
N THR A 67 -19.76 -1.21 -6.59
CA THR A 67 -20.17 -0.45 -7.78
C THR A 67 -21.69 -0.26 -7.81
N ALA A 68 -22.45 -1.33 -7.58
CA ALA A 68 -23.92 -1.24 -7.52
C ALA A 68 -24.38 -0.29 -6.40
N GLN A 69 -23.74 -0.33 -5.24
CA GLN A 69 -24.08 0.52 -4.08
C GLN A 69 -23.85 2.00 -4.36
N VAL A 70 -22.73 2.37 -4.98
CA VAL A 70 -22.43 3.75 -5.40
C VAL A 70 -23.44 4.24 -6.45
N LEU A 71 -23.74 3.42 -7.46
CA LEU A 71 -24.74 3.73 -8.48
C LEU A 71 -26.14 3.90 -7.87
N LEU A 72 -26.53 3.03 -6.95
CA LEU A 72 -27.81 3.09 -6.28
C LEU A 72 -27.92 4.34 -5.39
N ALA A 73 -26.85 4.66 -4.64
CA ALA A 73 -26.80 5.87 -3.83
C ALA A 73 -27.00 7.13 -4.67
N TYR A 74 -26.31 7.22 -5.80
CA TYR A 74 -26.47 8.34 -6.71
C TYR A 74 -27.84 8.37 -7.39
N ARG A 75 -28.38 7.21 -7.79
CA ARG A 75 -29.70 7.10 -8.42
C ARG A 75 -30.84 7.57 -7.49
N LEU A 76 -30.74 7.26 -6.20
CA LEU A 76 -31.78 7.62 -5.22
C LEU A 76 -31.72 9.11 -4.83
N SER A 77 -30.51 9.63 -4.63
CA SER A 77 -30.31 10.96 -4.07
C SER A 77 -29.99 12.06 -5.10
N HIS A 78 -29.50 11.68 -6.27
CA HIS A 78 -28.89 12.60 -7.25
C HIS A 78 -27.80 13.49 -6.63
N SER A 79 -27.20 13.06 -5.52
CA SER A 79 -26.27 13.85 -4.71
C SER A 79 -24.94 13.13 -4.53
N VAL A 80 -23.84 13.79 -4.93
CA VAL A 80 -22.46 13.32 -4.67
C VAL A 80 -22.18 13.24 -3.17
N LEU A 81 -22.80 14.15 -2.39
CA LEU A 81 -22.64 14.15 -0.93
C LEU A 81 -23.14 12.83 -0.31
N VAL A 82 -24.29 12.33 -0.76
CA VAL A 82 -24.84 11.06 -0.27
C VAL A 82 -23.94 9.89 -0.65
N VAL A 83 -23.41 9.88 -1.89
CA VAL A 83 -22.41 8.88 -2.31
C VAL A 83 -21.19 8.94 -1.41
N GLY A 84 -20.67 10.14 -1.15
CA GLY A 84 -19.53 10.36 -0.24
C GLY A 84 -19.81 9.88 1.18
N MET A 85 -21.00 10.16 1.72
CA MET A 85 -21.40 9.70 3.07
C MET A 85 -21.53 8.18 3.15
N VAL A 86 -22.11 7.52 2.16
CA VAL A 86 -22.20 6.05 2.08
C VAL A 86 -20.81 5.43 2.02
N THR A 87 -19.94 5.96 1.19
CA THR A 87 -18.54 5.48 1.08
C THR A 87 -17.76 5.75 2.37
N CYS A 88 -17.91 6.93 2.96
CA CYS A 88 -17.34 7.28 4.27
C CYS A 88 -17.79 6.30 5.36
N ALA A 89 -19.09 6.00 5.44
CA ALA A 89 -19.66 5.06 6.41
C ALA A 89 -19.04 3.66 6.25
N GLN A 90 -18.83 3.21 5.02
CA GLN A 90 -18.19 1.93 4.73
C GLN A 90 -16.74 1.88 5.20
N PHE A 91 -15.94 2.88 4.87
CA PHE A 91 -14.49 2.89 5.16
C PHE A 91 -14.14 3.45 6.55
N SER A 92 -15.10 4.01 7.31
CA SER A 92 -14.86 4.42 8.70
C SER A 92 -14.70 3.23 9.66
N SER A 93 -15.32 2.09 9.36
CA SER A 93 -15.23 0.89 10.21
C SER A 93 -13.79 0.38 10.40
N PRO A 94 -12.93 0.26 9.36
CA PRO A 94 -11.53 -0.11 9.54
C PRO A 94 -10.72 0.87 10.40
N LEU A 95 -11.02 2.16 10.31
CA LEU A 95 -10.36 3.18 11.11
C LEU A 95 -10.72 3.04 12.59
N LEU A 96 -12.01 2.88 12.89
CA LEU A 96 -12.52 2.84 14.26
C LEU A 96 -12.27 1.49 14.94
N LEU A 97 -12.46 0.40 14.23
CA LEU A 97 -12.49 -0.96 14.78
C LEU A 97 -11.33 -1.86 14.35
N GLY A 98 -10.41 -1.36 13.50
CA GLY A 98 -9.27 -2.14 13.02
C GLY A 98 -8.42 -2.76 14.13
N PRO A 99 -8.03 -2.04 15.20
CA PRO A 99 -7.27 -2.62 16.31
C PRO A 99 -8.03 -3.75 17.02
N TRP A 100 -9.35 -3.63 17.17
CA TRP A 100 -10.20 -4.64 17.80
C TRP A 100 -10.35 -5.88 16.93
N ALA A 101 -10.40 -5.69 15.60
CA ALA A 101 -10.45 -6.80 14.65
C ALA A 101 -9.20 -7.68 14.74
N GLY A 102 -8.02 -7.08 14.94
CA GLY A 102 -6.78 -7.81 15.21
C GLY A 102 -6.88 -8.66 16.48
N VAL A 103 -7.28 -8.05 17.60
CA VAL A 103 -7.44 -8.74 18.89
C VAL A 103 -8.45 -9.89 18.80
N MET A 104 -9.58 -9.70 18.10
CA MET A 104 -10.57 -10.73 17.90
C MET A 104 -10.03 -11.89 17.06
N THR A 105 -9.26 -11.56 16.02
CA THR A 105 -8.60 -12.57 15.18
C THR A 105 -7.59 -13.40 15.97
N ASP A 106 -6.83 -12.79 16.87
CA ASP A 106 -5.88 -13.50 17.74
C ASP A 106 -6.61 -14.39 18.75
N LYS A 107 -7.74 -13.91 19.30
CA LYS A 107 -8.52 -14.65 20.31
C LYS A 107 -9.25 -15.86 19.72
N PHE A 108 -9.92 -15.71 18.58
CA PHE A 108 -10.76 -16.75 17.98
C PHE A 108 -10.06 -17.56 16.89
N GLY A 109 -8.91 -17.08 16.42
CA GLY A 109 -8.12 -17.64 15.31
C GLY A 109 -8.60 -17.18 13.94
N GLY A 110 -7.66 -16.93 13.02
CA GLY A 110 -7.93 -16.32 11.73
C GLY A 110 -9.02 -16.99 10.91
N ARG A 111 -8.98 -18.32 10.78
CA ARG A 111 -9.98 -19.09 10.00
C ARG A 111 -11.40 -18.96 10.54
N ARG A 112 -11.59 -19.05 11.86
CA ARG A 112 -12.93 -18.93 12.48
C ARG A 112 -13.47 -17.52 12.32
N THR A 113 -12.63 -16.53 12.60
CA THR A 113 -12.98 -15.11 12.40
C THR A 113 -13.34 -14.84 10.95
N LEU A 114 -12.54 -15.33 9.99
CA LEU A 114 -12.82 -15.16 8.57
C LEU A 114 -14.14 -15.84 8.15
N LEU A 115 -14.38 -17.06 8.62
CA LEU A 115 -15.64 -17.77 8.33
C LEU A 115 -16.86 -16.99 8.86
N LEU A 116 -16.81 -16.52 10.10
CA LEU A 116 -17.89 -15.72 10.70
C LEU A 116 -18.10 -14.42 9.93
N THR A 117 -17.04 -13.72 9.54
CA THR A 117 -17.16 -12.49 8.76
C THR A 117 -17.76 -12.72 7.38
N GLN A 118 -17.43 -13.83 6.70
CA GLN A 118 -18.04 -14.19 5.43
C GLN A 118 -19.54 -14.49 5.58
N LEU A 119 -19.93 -15.22 6.62
CA LEU A 119 -21.35 -15.52 6.88
C LEU A 119 -22.14 -14.25 7.23
N MET A 120 -21.58 -13.36 8.05
CA MET A 120 -22.19 -12.06 8.35
C MET A 120 -22.31 -11.20 7.10
N ALA A 121 -21.26 -11.10 6.28
CA ALA A 121 -21.28 -10.36 5.02
C ALA A 121 -22.33 -10.93 4.05
N ALA A 122 -22.44 -12.26 3.95
CA ALA A 122 -23.48 -12.91 3.16
C ALA A 122 -24.89 -12.58 3.65
N ALA A 123 -25.10 -12.62 4.97
CA ALA A 123 -26.40 -12.28 5.56
C ALA A 123 -26.79 -10.81 5.26
N PHE A 124 -25.87 -9.86 5.44
CA PHE A 124 -26.13 -8.46 5.14
C PHE A 124 -26.38 -8.20 3.65
N ALA A 125 -25.56 -8.80 2.77
CA ALA A 125 -25.76 -8.68 1.32
C ALA A 125 -27.11 -9.33 0.90
N GLY A 126 -27.46 -10.46 1.51
CA GLY A 126 -28.74 -11.15 1.28
C GLY A 126 -29.94 -10.33 1.75
N VAL A 127 -29.86 -9.72 2.93
CA VAL A 127 -30.91 -8.82 3.44
C VAL A 127 -31.08 -7.63 2.50
N MET A 128 -29.98 -6.98 2.06
CA MET A 128 -30.05 -5.89 1.10
C MET A 128 -30.65 -6.30 -0.24
N ALA A 129 -30.29 -7.49 -0.73
CA ALA A 129 -30.91 -8.04 -1.93
C ALA A 129 -32.42 -8.26 -1.75
N GLY A 130 -32.83 -8.87 -0.62
CA GLY A 130 -34.25 -9.07 -0.29
C GLY A 130 -35.04 -7.77 -0.22
N LEU A 131 -34.50 -6.74 0.42
CA LEU A 131 -35.12 -5.41 0.46
C LEU A 131 -35.26 -4.81 -0.94
N LEU A 132 -34.23 -4.94 -1.79
CA LEU A 132 -34.25 -4.43 -3.16
C LEU A 132 -35.22 -5.19 -4.07
N PHE A 133 -35.51 -6.46 -3.80
CA PHE A 133 -36.54 -7.24 -4.50
C PHE A 133 -37.96 -6.96 -3.98
N SER A 134 -38.08 -6.59 -2.70
CA SER A 134 -39.38 -6.35 -2.07
C SER A 134 -39.98 -4.99 -2.38
N GLY A 135 -39.17 -4.01 -2.82
CA GLY A 135 -39.66 -2.66 -3.13
C GLY A 135 -38.57 -1.57 -3.08
N PRO A 136 -38.99 -0.30 -3.09
CA PRO A 136 -38.06 0.81 -3.07
C PRO A 136 -37.31 0.89 -1.74
N VAL A 137 -36.00 0.93 -1.82
CA VAL A 137 -35.08 1.11 -0.70
C VAL A 137 -34.75 2.61 -0.58
N ASN A 138 -34.72 3.14 0.64
CA ASN A 138 -34.31 4.51 0.89
C ASN A 138 -32.80 4.59 1.22
N GLU A 139 -32.26 5.81 1.29
CA GLU A 139 -30.84 6.09 1.50
C GLU A 139 -30.30 5.56 2.84
N TRP A 140 -31.15 5.46 3.87
CA TRP A 140 -30.79 4.94 5.19
C TRP A 140 -30.37 3.47 5.14
N TRP A 141 -31.09 2.65 4.36
CA TRP A 141 -30.73 1.25 4.18
C TRP A 141 -29.38 1.09 3.50
N LEU A 142 -29.04 1.99 2.57
CA LEU A 142 -27.70 2.01 1.96
C LEU A 142 -26.61 2.37 2.98
N GLY A 143 -26.87 3.35 3.85
CA GLY A 143 -25.96 3.71 4.93
C GLY A 143 -25.73 2.53 5.89
N ILE A 144 -26.78 1.84 6.32
CA ILE A 144 -26.70 0.64 7.16
C ILE A 144 -25.92 -0.47 6.45
N GLY A 145 -26.22 -0.73 5.17
CA GLY A 145 -25.52 -1.71 4.36
C GLY A 145 -24.04 -1.38 4.18
N ALA A 146 -23.69 -0.09 4.03
CA ALA A 146 -22.33 0.39 3.94
C ALA A 146 -21.54 0.13 5.24
N VAL A 147 -22.11 0.47 6.39
CA VAL A 147 -21.51 0.18 7.71
C VAL A 147 -21.32 -1.32 7.89
N ALA A 148 -22.32 -2.12 7.57
CA ALA A 148 -22.25 -3.58 7.70
C ALA A 148 -21.16 -4.19 6.79
N SER A 149 -21.05 -3.73 5.55
CA SER A 149 -19.98 -4.13 4.63
C SER A 149 -18.61 -3.70 5.14
N GLY A 150 -18.50 -2.49 5.69
CA GLY A 150 -17.28 -1.98 6.31
C GLY A 150 -16.85 -2.79 7.52
N LEU A 151 -17.79 -3.19 8.38
CA LEU A 151 -17.53 -4.06 9.53
C LEU A 151 -17.01 -5.43 9.06
N ALA A 152 -17.67 -6.06 8.10
CA ALA A 152 -17.24 -7.34 7.56
C ALA A 152 -15.82 -7.24 6.98
N PHE A 153 -15.51 -6.21 6.20
CA PHE A 153 -14.18 -5.95 5.66
C PHE A 153 -13.12 -5.76 6.77
N THR A 154 -13.46 -5.00 7.83
CA THR A 154 -12.56 -4.70 8.95
C THR A 154 -12.08 -5.98 9.64
N PHE A 155 -12.98 -6.89 9.93
CA PHE A 155 -12.64 -8.15 10.60
C PHE A 155 -12.06 -9.19 9.64
N ALA A 156 -12.43 -9.15 8.36
CA ALA A 156 -11.89 -10.07 7.36
C ALA A 156 -10.41 -9.85 7.09
N LEU A 157 -9.93 -8.59 7.06
CA LEU A 157 -8.57 -8.26 6.66
C LEU A 157 -7.48 -8.93 7.53
N PRO A 158 -7.44 -8.76 8.88
CA PRO A 158 -6.47 -9.47 9.72
C PRO A 158 -6.69 -10.99 9.70
N ALA A 159 -7.94 -11.44 9.62
CA ALA A 159 -8.27 -12.86 9.58
C ALA A 159 -7.78 -13.55 8.29
N ARG A 160 -7.84 -12.87 7.13
CA ARG A 160 -7.23 -13.32 5.86
C ARG A 160 -5.72 -13.47 6.00
N ASN A 161 -5.05 -12.45 6.53
CA ASN A 161 -3.59 -12.45 6.71
C ASN A 161 -3.11 -13.63 7.57
N VAL A 162 -3.77 -13.89 8.70
CA VAL A 162 -3.45 -15.02 9.58
C VAL A 162 -3.76 -16.35 8.89
N THR A 163 -4.90 -16.45 8.18
CA THR A 163 -5.31 -17.68 7.51
C THR A 163 -4.36 -18.06 6.39
N VAL A 164 -3.96 -17.12 5.52
CA VAL A 164 -3.01 -17.35 4.43
C VAL A 164 -1.68 -17.87 4.97
N ARG A 165 -1.13 -17.22 6.00
CA ARG A 165 0.13 -17.65 6.63
C ARG A 165 0.09 -19.08 7.18
N ARG A 166 -1.08 -19.55 7.66
CA ARG A 166 -1.25 -20.92 8.17
C ARG A 166 -1.40 -21.97 7.07
N LEU A 167 -1.86 -21.57 5.89
CA LEU A 167 -2.13 -22.49 4.78
C LEU A 167 -0.88 -22.82 3.96
N VAL A 168 0.18 -21.99 4.02
CA VAL A 168 1.38 -22.15 3.20
C VAL A 168 2.66 -22.29 4.05
N PRO A 169 3.72 -22.93 3.52
CA PRO A 169 5.07 -22.87 4.08
C PRO A 169 5.60 -21.42 4.13
N GLU A 170 6.62 -21.16 4.98
CA GLU A 170 7.13 -19.81 5.19
C GLU A 170 7.73 -19.20 3.91
N GLU A 171 8.38 -20.03 3.12
CA GLU A 171 8.92 -19.70 1.81
C GLU A 171 7.87 -19.29 0.78
N ASP A 172 6.61 -19.75 0.94
CA ASP A 172 5.49 -19.48 0.04
C ASP A 172 4.56 -18.36 0.55
N VAL A 173 4.83 -17.77 1.71
CA VAL A 173 3.97 -16.70 2.31
C VAL A 173 3.97 -15.45 1.45
N GLU A 174 5.13 -14.96 1.01
CA GLU A 174 5.24 -13.77 0.15
C GLU A 174 4.53 -13.97 -1.20
N PRO A 175 4.75 -15.09 -1.94
CA PRO A 175 3.98 -15.41 -3.12
C PRO A 175 2.46 -15.49 -2.88
N ALA A 176 2.01 -16.06 -1.78
CA ALA A 176 0.59 -16.18 -1.47
C ALA A 176 -0.07 -14.80 -1.23
N PHE A 177 0.59 -13.88 -0.55
CA PHE A 177 0.12 -12.49 -0.41
C PHE A 177 0.14 -11.71 -1.73
N ALA A 178 1.13 -11.95 -2.59
CA ALA A 178 1.15 -11.37 -3.92
C ALA A 178 -0.08 -11.79 -4.73
N MET A 179 -0.46 -13.07 -4.63
CA MET A 179 -1.65 -13.59 -5.30
C MET A 179 -2.96 -13.04 -4.71
N ASP A 180 -3.05 -12.86 -3.39
CA ASP A 180 -4.19 -12.21 -2.74
C ASP A 180 -4.37 -10.77 -3.25
N SER A 181 -3.27 -10.04 -3.45
CA SER A 181 -3.28 -8.73 -4.08
C SER A 181 -3.74 -8.75 -5.54
N VAL A 182 -3.33 -9.76 -6.30
CA VAL A 182 -3.80 -9.96 -7.69
C VAL A 182 -5.30 -10.22 -7.71
N SER A 183 -5.81 -11.08 -6.81
CA SER A 183 -7.24 -11.37 -6.67
C SER A 183 -8.05 -10.08 -6.46
N TYR A 184 -7.65 -9.27 -5.49
CA TYR A 184 -8.30 -8.00 -5.17
C TYR A 184 -8.33 -7.03 -6.35
N ASN A 185 -7.17 -6.84 -7.03
CA ASN A 185 -7.07 -5.92 -8.17
C ASN A 185 -7.82 -6.44 -9.42
N LEU A 186 -7.86 -7.75 -9.62
CA LEU A 186 -8.64 -8.37 -10.69
C LEU A 186 -10.15 -8.15 -10.47
N GLY A 187 -10.62 -8.33 -9.23
CA GLY A 187 -11.98 -7.97 -8.85
C GLY A 187 -12.28 -6.48 -9.13
N ARG A 188 -11.38 -5.59 -8.73
CA ARG A 188 -11.50 -4.14 -8.97
C ARG A 188 -11.58 -3.77 -10.45
N ALA A 189 -10.89 -4.51 -11.32
CA ALA A 189 -10.88 -4.25 -12.76
C ALA A 189 -12.11 -4.83 -13.50
N LEU A 190 -12.51 -6.06 -13.15
CA LEU A 190 -13.50 -6.81 -13.91
C LEU A 190 -14.92 -6.74 -13.34
N ALA A 191 -15.07 -6.59 -12.02
CA ALA A 191 -16.39 -6.58 -11.39
C ALA A 191 -17.24 -5.34 -11.73
N PRO A 192 -16.69 -4.11 -11.84
CA PRO A 192 -17.51 -2.94 -12.15
C PRO A 192 -18.26 -3.01 -13.48
N PRO A 193 -17.66 -3.40 -14.63
CA PRO A 193 -18.40 -3.59 -15.87
C PRO A 193 -19.49 -4.66 -15.75
N THR A 194 -19.18 -5.77 -15.05
CA THR A 194 -20.15 -6.83 -14.78
C THR A 194 -21.30 -6.34 -13.92
N SER A 195 -21.00 -5.49 -12.93
CA SER A 195 -22.00 -4.84 -12.07
C SER A 195 -22.97 -3.99 -12.89
N ILE A 196 -22.44 -3.18 -13.82
CA ILE A 196 -23.27 -2.38 -14.72
C ILE A 196 -24.21 -3.27 -15.52
N LEU A 197 -23.66 -4.32 -16.14
CA LEU A 197 -24.46 -5.24 -16.94
C LEU A 197 -25.59 -5.85 -16.09
N ILE A 198 -25.30 -6.34 -14.88
CA ILE A 198 -26.31 -6.91 -13.99
C ILE A 198 -27.33 -5.88 -13.58
N VAL A 199 -26.87 -4.68 -13.16
CA VAL A 199 -27.78 -3.63 -12.67
C VAL A 199 -28.71 -3.11 -13.76
N THR A 200 -28.22 -2.98 -14.99
CA THR A 200 -29.04 -2.46 -16.13
C THR A 200 -29.99 -3.50 -16.71
N THR A 201 -29.66 -4.78 -16.65
CA THR A 201 -30.47 -5.86 -17.21
C THR A 201 -31.40 -6.52 -16.20
N LEU A 202 -30.89 -6.79 -14.99
CA LEU A 202 -31.58 -7.56 -13.96
C LEU A 202 -31.99 -6.72 -12.75
N GLY A 203 -31.32 -5.57 -12.54
CA GLY A 203 -31.56 -4.68 -11.41
C GLY A 203 -30.55 -4.83 -10.26
N PHE A 204 -30.62 -3.88 -9.31
CA PHE A 204 -29.65 -3.76 -8.20
C PHE A 204 -29.68 -4.97 -7.27
N GLY A 205 -30.86 -5.54 -7.00
CA GLY A 205 -31.00 -6.70 -6.09
C GLY A 205 -30.13 -7.87 -6.49
N TRP A 206 -29.98 -8.13 -7.78
CA TRP A 206 -29.14 -9.23 -8.27
C TRP A 206 -27.65 -9.02 -8.03
N ALA A 207 -27.16 -7.78 -8.05
CA ALA A 207 -25.77 -7.50 -7.71
C ALA A 207 -25.45 -7.83 -6.24
N PHE A 208 -26.36 -7.49 -5.31
CA PHE A 208 -26.22 -7.84 -3.90
C PHE A 208 -26.40 -9.35 -3.66
N ALA A 209 -27.34 -9.99 -4.35
CA ALA A 209 -27.55 -11.42 -4.26
C ALA A 209 -26.33 -12.22 -4.75
N ALA A 210 -25.74 -11.82 -5.89
CA ALA A 210 -24.52 -12.42 -6.42
C ALA A 210 -23.36 -12.32 -5.43
N ASN A 211 -23.21 -11.16 -4.74
CA ASN A 211 -22.19 -11.02 -3.72
C ASN A 211 -22.50 -11.86 -2.47
N ALA A 212 -23.75 -11.96 -2.03
CA ALA A 212 -24.13 -12.85 -0.94
C ALA A 212 -23.72 -14.30 -1.24
N VAL A 213 -23.99 -14.78 -2.46
CA VAL A 213 -23.57 -16.11 -2.92
C VAL A 213 -22.05 -16.23 -2.93
N SER A 214 -21.31 -15.22 -3.39
CA SER A 214 -19.84 -15.24 -3.41
C SER A 214 -19.24 -15.40 -2.01
N PHE A 215 -19.80 -14.73 -1.01
CA PHE A 215 -19.40 -14.89 0.39
C PHE A 215 -19.70 -16.29 0.93
N LEU A 216 -20.85 -16.88 0.59
CA LEU A 216 -21.18 -18.24 0.97
C LEU A 216 -20.25 -19.26 0.32
N VAL A 217 -19.90 -19.06 -0.97
CA VAL A 217 -18.93 -19.91 -1.67
C VAL A 217 -17.56 -19.82 -1.00
N PHE A 218 -17.12 -18.60 -0.62
CA PHE A 218 -15.85 -18.47 0.10
C PHE A 218 -15.89 -19.12 1.47
N ALA A 219 -16.99 -18.98 2.22
CA ALA A 219 -17.18 -19.71 3.49
C ALA A 219 -17.09 -21.22 3.29
N GLY A 220 -17.73 -21.78 2.25
CA GLY A 220 -17.62 -23.19 1.87
C GLY A 220 -16.19 -23.60 1.51
N CYS A 221 -15.49 -22.79 0.71
CA CYS A 221 -14.08 -23.00 0.38
C CYS A 221 -13.18 -23.00 1.64
N LEU A 222 -13.44 -22.11 2.60
CA LEU A 222 -12.73 -22.09 3.87
C LEU A 222 -12.98 -23.37 4.69
N MET A 223 -14.19 -23.91 4.67
CA MET A 223 -14.50 -25.18 5.33
C MET A 223 -13.78 -26.36 4.68
N LEU A 224 -13.63 -26.34 3.36
CA LEU A 224 -12.93 -27.39 2.60
C LEU A 224 -11.39 -27.28 2.66
N ALA A 225 -10.87 -26.08 2.89
CA ALA A 225 -9.42 -25.81 2.87
C ALA A 225 -8.61 -26.42 4.04
N GLY A 226 -9.24 -27.24 4.91
CA GLY A 226 -8.53 -27.86 6.03
C GLY A 226 -8.10 -26.87 7.13
N LYS A 227 -7.56 -27.40 8.23
CA LYS A 227 -7.24 -26.57 9.41
C LYS A 227 -5.88 -25.85 9.36
N GLY A 228 -5.04 -26.11 8.35
CA GLY A 228 -3.66 -25.63 8.32
C GLY A 228 -2.78 -26.28 9.38
N SER A 229 -1.48 -25.97 9.41
CA SER A 229 -0.54 -26.54 10.38
C SER A 229 -0.66 -25.82 11.75
N PRO A 230 -0.90 -26.53 12.86
CA PRO A 230 -1.01 -25.94 14.20
C PRO A 230 0.34 -25.38 14.73
N HIS A 231 1.46 -25.90 14.24
CA HIS A 231 2.83 -25.60 14.73
C HIS A 231 3.32 -24.17 14.44
N ARG A 232 2.50 -23.34 13.77
CA ARG A 232 2.89 -21.99 13.35
C ARG A 232 2.44 -20.85 14.25
N ASP A 233 1.73 -21.18 15.35
CA ASP A 233 1.28 -20.15 16.30
C ASP A 233 2.40 -19.58 17.15
N GLU A 234 3.50 -20.31 17.35
CA GLU A 234 4.63 -19.90 18.20
C GLU A 234 5.50 -18.80 17.57
N GLY A 235 5.48 -18.66 16.23
CA GLY A 235 6.23 -17.62 15.50
C GLY A 235 5.48 -16.29 15.33
N LEU A 236 4.16 -16.29 15.51
CA LEU A 236 3.38 -15.06 15.47
C LEU A 236 3.54 -14.33 16.81
N ARG A 237 4.59 -13.50 16.93
CA ARG A 237 4.74 -12.58 18.07
C ARG A 237 3.42 -11.84 18.24
N LYS A 238 2.74 -12.09 19.38
CA LYS A 238 1.57 -11.32 19.80
C LYS A 238 1.92 -9.84 19.64
N PRO A 239 1.12 -9.05 18.93
CA PRO A 239 1.38 -7.63 18.81
C PRO A 239 1.45 -7.07 20.25
N LYS A 240 2.63 -6.64 20.70
CA LYS A 240 2.76 -5.95 21.97
C LYS A 240 1.86 -4.73 21.91
N LYS A 241 1.08 -4.46 22.96
CA LYS A 241 0.27 -3.22 23.10
C LYS A 241 1.08 -1.95 22.82
N SER A 242 2.41 -2.02 22.93
CA SER A 242 3.35 -0.94 22.61
C SER A 242 3.57 -0.71 21.13
N GLN A 243 3.28 -1.68 20.22
CA GLN A 243 3.68 -1.55 18.81
C GLN A 243 3.08 -0.33 18.11
N LEU A 244 1.79 -0.05 18.32
CA LEU A 244 1.17 1.15 17.76
C LEU A 244 1.78 2.42 18.35
N LYS A 245 1.98 2.47 19.68
CA LYS A 245 2.61 3.61 20.34
C LYS A 245 4.04 3.80 19.85
N ASP A 246 4.81 2.73 19.77
CA ASP A 246 6.19 2.74 19.28
C ASP A 246 6.24 3.16 17.80
N GLY A 247 5.26 2.73 16.98
CA GLY A 247 5.09 3.16 15.60
C GLY A 247 4.81 4.66 15.47
N PHE A 248 3.89 5.20 16.26
CA PHE A 248 3.60 6.64 16.29
C PHE A 248 4.78 7.46 16.80
N VAL A 249 5.45 7.02 17.87
CA VAL A 249 6.65 7.69 18.39
C VAL A 249 7.75 7.69 17.32
N THR A 250 7.94 6.57 16.61
CA THR A 250 8.93 6.50 15.53
C THR A 250 8.54 7.38 14.34
N ALA A 251 7.24 7.44 14.00
CA ALA A 251 6.75 8.29 12.92
C ALA A 251 6.95 9.76 13.23
N ILE A 252 6.61 10.22 14.43
CA ILE A 252 6.77 11.63 14.86
C ILE A 252 8.26 11.98 15.02
N GLY A 253 9.09 11.02 15.45
CA GLY A 253 10.52 11.20 15.65
C GLY A 253 11.35 11.20 14.36
N SER A 254 10.77 10.84 13.20
CA SER A 254 11.46 10.84 11.90
C SER A 254 10.60 11.56 10.86
N TRP A 255 11.09 12.69 10.39
CA TRP A 255 10.39 13.48 9.39
C TRP A 255 10.23 12.73 8.05
N GLU A 256 11.19 11.86 7.69
CA GLU A 256 11.12 11.02 6.48
C GLU A 256 9.93 10.05 6.57
N ILE A 257 9.77 9.38 7.71
CA ILE A 257 8.65 8.47 7.94
C ILE A 257 7.33 9.23 7.91
N THR A 258 7.28 10.42 8.55
CA THR A 258 6.09 11.27 8.53
C THR A 258 5.71 11.69 7.12
N VAL A 259 6.67 12.16 6.30
CA VAL A 259 6.41 12.54 4.91
C VAL A 259 5.93 11.35 4.09
N LEU A 260 6.53 10.18 4.24
CA LEU A 260 6.08 8.97 3.55
C LEU A 260 4.66 8.56 3.96
N LEU A 261 4.29 8.68 5.23
CA LEU A 261 2.92 8.43 5.69
C LEU A 261 1.92 9.44 5.14
N LEU A 262 2.29 10.72 5.07
CA LEU A 262 1.48 11.76 4.42
C LEU A 262 1.33 11.50 2.92
N MET A 263 2.37 11.01 2.24
CA MET A 263 2.29 10.59 0.84
C MET A 263 1.33 9.41 0.66
N VAL A 264 1.30 8.44 1.57
CA VAL A 264 0.33 7.33 1.53
C VAL A 264 -1.10 7.84 1.67
N ALA A 265 -1.35 8.74 2.62
CA ALA A 265 -2.66 9.37 2.79
C ALA A 265 -3.06 10.15 1.51
N ALA A 266 -2.12 10.93 0.94
CA ALA A 266 -2.36 11.70 -0.27
C ALA A 266 -2.65 10.79 -1.49
N VAL A 267 -1.95 9.67 -1.65
CA VAL A 267 -2.23 8.66 -2.70
C VAL A 267 -3.66 8.13 -2.55
N THR A 268 -4.06 7.80 -1.32
CA THR A 268 -5.39 7.24 -1.05
C THR A 268 -6.49 8.27 -1.27
N MET A 269 -6.26 9.52 -0.88
CA MET A 269 -7.20 10.62 -1.12
C MET A 269 -7.32 10.94 -2.61
N ALA A 270 -6.23 10.89 -3.36
CA ALA A 270 -6.24 11.17 -4.79
C ALA A 270 -6.88 10.05 -5.64
N ASP A 271 -6.99 8.82 -5.14
CA ASP A 271 -7.61 7.67 -5.83
C ASP A 271 -9.15 7.62 -5.66
N ASP A 272 -9.69 8.26 -4.63
CA ASP A 272 -11.09 8.17 -4.23
C ASP A 272 -12.08 8.87 -5.19
N PRO A 273 -11.75 10.02 -5.83
CA PRO A 273 -12.67 10.76 -6.68
C PRO A 273 -13.30 9.97 -7.82
N VAL A 274 -12.59 8.96 -8.37
CA VAL A 274 -13.15 8.10 -9.44
C VAL A 274 -14.37 7.34 -8.94
N LEU A 275 -14.36 6.90 -7.68
CA LEU A 275 -15.46 6.18 -7.07
C LEU A 275 -16.63 7.11 -6.72
N VAL A 276 -16.31 8.23 -6.06
CA VAL A 276 -17.33 9.13 -5.48
C VAL A 276 -17.92 10.08 -6.54
N LEU A 277 -17.07 10.69 -7.37
CA LEU A 277 -17.50 11.66 -8.39
C LEU A 277 -17.94 11.00 -9.70
N GLY A 278 -17.56 9.72 -9.93
CA GLY A 278 -17.79 9.02 -11.19
C GLY A 278 -19.24 9.11 -11.72
N PRO A 279 -20.29 8.81 -10.92
CA PRO A 279 -21.66 8.90 -11.37
C PRO A 279 -22.09 10.32 -11.77
N ALA A 280 -21.67 11.33 -11.00
CA ALA A 280 -21.96 12.74 -11.30
C ALA A 280 -21.21 13.23 -12.54
N LEU A 281 -19.96 12.79 -12.72
CA LEU A 281 -19.16 13.10 -13.91
C LEU A 281 -19.79 12.47 -15.16
N ALA A 282 -20.23 11.23 -15.09
CA ALA A 282 -20.95 10.59 -16.19
C ALA A 282 -22.20 11.38 -16.59
N SER A 283 -23.01 11.82 -15.62
CA SER A 283 -24.18 12.65 -15.85
C SER A 283 -23.81 14.04 -16.41
N HIS A 284 -22.72 14.66 -15.94
CA HIS A 284 -22.22 15.93 -16.48
C HIS A 284 -21.77 15.81 -17.94
N LEU A 285 -21.24 14.66 -18.33
CA LEU A 285 -20.86 14.36 -19.71
C LEU A 285 -22.04 13.89 -20.58
N HIS A 286 -23.29 14.12 -20.13
CA HIS A 286 -24.52 13.68 -20.81
C HIS A 286 -24.57 12.18 -21.08
N ALA A 287 -23.93 11.36 -20.26
CA ALA A 287 -23.92 9.93 -20.35
C ALA A 287 -24.70 9.30 -19.18
N ALA A 288 -25.05 8.01 -19.33
CA ALA A 288 -25.73 7.30 -18.25
C ALA A 288 -24.82 7.20 -17.01
N ALA A 289 -25.37 7.38 -15.81
CA ALA A 289 -24.62 7.28 -14.55
C ALA A 289 -23.91 5.91 -14.38
N SER A 290 -24.46 4.86 -15.00
CA SER A 290 -23.85 3.53 -15.07
C SER A 290 -22.45 3.52 -15.71
N LEU A 291 -22.11 4.53 -16.53
CA LEU A 291 -20.77 4.68 -17.12
C LEU A 291 -19.67 4.82 -16.05
N SER A 292 -20.02 5.28 -14.83
CA SER A 292 -19.06 5.38 -13.73
C SER A 292 -18.37 4.05 -13.38
N GLY A 293 -19.04 2.92 -13.57
CA GLY A 293 -18.40 1.62 -13.39
C GLY A 293 -17.28 1.34 -14.40
N TRP A 294 -17.36 1.90 -15.61
CA TRP A 294 -16.24 1.82 -16.55
C TRP A 294 -15.05 2.68 -16.14
N PHE A 295 -15.28 3.81 -15.45
CA PHE A 295 -14.20 4.59 -14.84
C PHE A 295 -13.48 3.80 -13.75
N ILE A 296 -14.23 3.11 -12.87
CA ILE A 296 -13.67 2.24 -11.83
C ILE A 296 -12.92 1.05 -12.47
N ALA A 297 -13.46 0.47 -13.54
CA ALA A 297 -12.82 -0.61 -14.29
C ALA A 297 -11.50 -0.14 -14.94
N ALA A 298 -11.50 1.05 -15.56
CA ALA A 298 -10.30 1.63 -16.14
C ALA A 298 -9.22 1.89 -15.08
N LEU A 299 -9.61 2.43 -13.92
CA LEU A 299 -8.74 2.60 -12.76
C LEU A 299 -8.15 1.25 -12.31
N GLY A 300 -8.99 0.22 -12.16
CA GLY A 300 -8.56 -1.14 -11.81
C GLY A 300 -7.62 -1.75 -12.85
N ALA A 301 -7.92 -1.61 -14.13
CA ALA A 301 -7.06 -2.08 -15.22
C ALA A 301 -5.69 -1.38 -15.19
N GLY A 302 -5.67 -0.06 -14.93
CA GLY A 302 -4.43 0.68 -14.73
C GLY A 302 -3.58 0.12 -13.59
N THR A 303 -4.20 -0.24 -12.44
CA THR A 303 -3.48 -0.86 -11.31
C THR A 303 -2.92 -2.24 -11.69
N VAL A 304 -3.67 -3.06 -12.42
CA VAL A 304 -3.18 -4.36 -12.90
C VAL A 304 -1.96 -4.19 -13.81
N VAL A 305 -2.02 -3.29 -14.80
CA VAL A 305 -0.89 -3.01 -15.69
C VAL A 305 0.29 -2.45 -14.92
N GLY A 306 0.05 -1.57 -13.94
CA GLY A 306 1.09 -1.05 -13.05
C GLY A 306 1.81 -2.14 -12.26
N SER A 307 1.09 -3.20 -11.85
CA SER A 307 1.66 -4.34 -11.11
C SER A 307 2.58 -5.22 -11.96
N LEU A 308 2.40 -5.23 -13.28
CA LEU A 308 3.23 -6.00 -14.21
C LEU A 308 4.58 -5.33 -14.48
N ARG A 309 4.77 -4.08 -14.06
CA ARG A 309 6.04 -3.38 -14.22
C ARG A 309 7.13 -4.06 -13.39
N PRO A 310 8.21 -4.56 -14.02
CA PRO A 310 9.30 -5.17 -13.28
C PRO A 310 9.98 -4.12 -12.38
N SER A 311 10.12 -4.45 -11.11
CA SER A 311 10.87 -3.63 -10.14
C SER A 311 12.37 -3.76 -10.41
N ARG A 312 12.87 -3.12 -11.49
CA ARG A 312 14.28 -3.18 -11.89
C ARG A 312 15.20 -2.31 -11.05
N HIS A 313 14.67 -1.38 -10.29
CA HIS A 313 15.44 -0.44 -9.48
C HIS A 313 14.83 -0.33 -8.08
N ASP A 314 15.67 -0.09 -7.10
CA ASP A 314 15.24 0.27 -5.75
C ASP A 314 14.31 1.50 -5.81
N PRO A 315 13.16 1.48 -5.13
CA PRO A 315 12.26 2.61 -5.12
C PRO A 315 12.95 3.83 -4.50
N SER A 316 12.81 4.96 -5.18
CA SER A 316 13.34 6.23 -4.71
C SER A 316 12.19 7.17 -4.33
N ILE A 317 12.46 8.11 -3.44
CA ILE A 317 11.48 9.14 -3.06
C ILE A 317 11.05 9.98 -4.28
N ARG A 318 11.95 10.14 -5.26
CA ARG A 318 11.64 10.81 -6.53
C ARG A 318 10.59 10.05 -7.32
N LEU A 319 10.73 8.72 -7.42
CA LEU A 319 9.75 7.87 -8.09
C LEU A 319 8.38 7.95 -7.40
N ALA A 320 8.35 7.91 -6.07
CA ALA A 320 7.11 8.02 -5.31
C ALA A 320 6.43 9.39 -5.54
N ALA A 321 7.21 10.49 -5.50
CA ALA A 321 6.70 11.84 -5.70
C ALA A 321 6.26 12.09 -7.15
N THR A 322 7.01 11.65 -8.16
CA THR A 322 6.61 11.80 -9.57
C THR A 322 5.38 10.98 -9.89
N ALA A 323 5.24 9.77 -9.32
CA ALA A 323 4.04 8.97 -9.47
C ALA A 323 2.82 9.61 -8.79
N LEU A 324 3.00 10.22 -7.60
CA LEU A 324 1.95 10.97 -6.91
C LEU A 324 1.54 12.23 -7.70
N ALA A 325 2.50 12.98 -8.25
CA ALA A 325 2.22 14.13 -9.11
C ALA A 325 1.46 13.72 -10.38
N ALA A 326 1.85 12.61 -11.01
CA ALA A 326 1.17 12.06 -12.17
C ALA A 326 -0.25 11.59 -11.82
N LEU A 327 -0.45 10.99 -10.62
CA LEU A 327 -1.78 10.63 -10.12
C LEU A 327 -2.66 11.88 -9.98
N ALA A 328 -2.15 12.95 -9.37
CA ALA A 328 -2.87 14.21 -9.24
C ALA A 328 -3.23 14.81 -10.60
N ALA A 329 -2.31 14.80 -11.56
CA ALA A 329 -2.56 15.26 -12.92
C ALA A 329 -3.64 14.41 -13.61
N CYS A 330 -3.59 13.09 -13.47
CA CYS A 330 -4.63 12.18 -13.98
C CYS A 330 -6.00 12.48 -13.36
N MET A 331 -6.08 12.81 -12.06
CA MET A 331 -7.35 13.16 -11.41
C MET A 331 -7.92 14.48 -11.92
N VAL A 332 -7.07 15.49 -12.11
CA VAL A 332 -7.49 16.75 -12.75
C VAL A 332 -8.01 16.49 -14.17
N LEU A 333 -7.27 15.71 -14.97
CA LEU A 333 -7.68 15.35 -16.32
C LEU A 333 -8.97 14.51 -16.32
N PHE A 334 -9.19 13.65 -15.33
CA PHE A 334 -10.40 12.85 -15.19
C PHE A 334 -11.65 13.73 -15.11
N VAL A 335 -11.60 14.80 -14.31
CA VAL A 335 -12.73 15.69 -14.10
C VAL A 335 -12.86 16.73 -15.23
N LEU A 336 -11.74 17.23 -15.78
CA LEU A 336 -11.74 18.28 -16.81
C LEU A 336 -11.90 17.76 -18.23
N SER A 337 -11.81 16.46 -18.45
CA SER A 337 -11.94 15.91 -19.79
C SER A 337 -13.30 16.26 -20.42
N PRO A 338 -13.31 16.77 -21.65
CA PRO A 338 -14.55 17.17 -22.33
C PRO A 338 -15.38 15.97 -22.79
N GLY A 339 -14.90 14.76 -22.60
CA GLY A 339 -15.60 13.55 -23.06
C GLY A 339 -15.19 12.28 -22.34
N VAL A 340 -16.05 11.29 -22.41
CA VAL A 340 -15.94 9.98 -21.76
C VAL A 340 -14.61 9.28 -22.04
N ARG A 341 -14.11 9.33 -23.27
CA ARG A 341 -12.83 8.65 -23.65
C ARG A 341 -11.63 9.22 -22.90
N GLY A 342 -11.59 10.55 -22.74
CA GLY A 342 -10.53 11.22 -21.98
C GLY A 342 -10.60 10.90 -20.50
N SER A 343 -11.80 10.90 -19.90
CA SER A 343 -11.98 10.49 -18.50
C SER A 343 -11.60 9.01 -18.27
N LEU A 344 -11.91 8.10 -19.21
CA LEU A 344 -11.46 6.70 -19.13
C LEU A 344 -9.94 6.58 -19.18
N ALA A 345 -9.28 7.29 -20.11
CA ALA A 345 -7.82 7.28 -20.20
C ALA A 345 -7.17 7.86 -18.96
N ALA A 346 -7.73 8.93 -18.41
CA ALA A 346 -7.26 9.55 -17.17
C ALA A 346 -7.45 8.61 -15.96
N ALA A 347 -8.59 7.94 -15.83
CA ALA A 347 -8.85 6.95 -14.80
C ALA A 347 -7.87 5.76 -14.88
N PHE A 348 -7.57 5.27 -16.08
CA PHE A 348 -6.56 4.24 -16.29
C PHE A 348 -5.16 4.70 -15.86
N GLY A 349 -4.74 5.90 -16.29
CA GLY A 349 -3.47 6.51 -15.90
C GLY A 349 -3.38 6.70 -14.38
N ALA A 350 -4.48 7.09 -13.74
CA ALA A 350 -4.58 7.23 -12.30
C ALA A 350 -4.35 5.89 -11.57
N GLY A 351 -5.00 4.81 -12.02
CA GLY A 351 -4.77 3.48 -11.44
C GLY A 351 -3.32 3.02 -11.58
N PHE A 352 -2.71 3.23 -12.75
CA PHE A 352 -1.32 2.90 -13.02
C PHE A 352 -0.35 3.66 -12.09
N THR A 353 -0.52 4.97 -11.98
CA THR A 353 0.34 5.83 -11.15
C THR A 353 0.08 5.65 -9.67
N CYS A 354 -1.16 5.40 -9.25
CA CYS A 354 -1.54 5.08 -7.87
C CYS A 354 -0.80 3.85 -7.35
N LEU A 355 -0.76 2.77 -8.13
CA LEU A 355 -0.05 1.55 -7.71
C LEU A 355 1.46 1.80 -7.57
N ILE A 356 2.06 2.52 -8.51
CA ILE A 356 3.49 2.85 -8.44
C ILE A 356 3.79 3.69 -7.21
N ALA A 357 3.00 4.75 -6.96
CA ALA A 357 3.16 5.62 -5.80
C ALA A 357 3.01 4.85 -4.48
N ASN A 358 1.96 4.02 -4.36
CA ASN A 358 1.69 3.23 -3.16
C ASN A 358 2.77 2.17 -2.90
N SER A 359 3.22 1.46 -3.94
CA SER A 359 4.27 0.46 -3.83
C SER A 359 5.62 1.10 -3.45
N ALA A 360 5.98 2.21 -4.08
CA ALA A 360 7.23 2.92 -3.79
C ALA A 360 7.24 3.48 -2.36
N THR A 361 6.17 4.16 -1.93
CA THR A 361 6.06 4.71 -0.57
C THR A 361 6.09 3.62 0.50
N ARG A 362 5.38 2.51 0.30
CA ARG A 362 5.38 1.38 1.23
C ARG A 362 6.77 0.77 1.39
N THR A 363 7.48 0.53 0.28
CA THR A 363 8.83 -0.05 0.33
C THR A 363 9.84 0.91 0.95
N LEU A 364 9.76 2.21 0.65
CA LEU A 364 10.59 3.22 1.29
C LEU A 364 10.33 3.29 2.79
N LEU A 365 9.06 3.22 3.19
CA LEU A 365 8.67 3.24 4.59
C LEU A 365 9.26 2.05 5.36
N ALA A 366 9.19 0.83 4.80
CA ALA A 366 9.79 -0.36 5.38
C ALA A 366 11.32 -0.22 5.51
N LYS A 367 12.00 0.31 4.47
CA LYS A 367 13.45 0.54 4.48
C LYS A 367 13.88 1.56 5.55
N HIS A 368 13.15 2.68 5.71
CA HIS A 368 13.48 3.72 6.69
C HIS A 368 13.16 3.29 8.13
N ALA A 369 12.15 2.47 8.32
CA ALA A 369 11.79 1.94 9.63
C ALA A 369 12.86 0.99 10.20
N GLY A 370 13.58 0.28 9.34
CA GLY A 370 14.51 -0.77 9.70
C GLY A 370 13.83 -2.02 10.30
N PRO A 371 14.53 -3.16 10.37
CA PRO A 371 13.93 -4.46 10.68
C PRO A 371 13.28 -4.53 12.09
N GLU A 372 13.80 -3.77 13.05
CA GLU A 372 13.26 -3.79 14.42
C GLU A 372 11.93 -3.04 14.57
N LYS A 373 11.72 -1.98 13.78
CA LYS A 373 10.56 -1.08 13.88
C LYS A 373 9.59 -1.20 12.71
N GLU A 374 9.94 -2.01 11.70
CA GLU A 374 9.14 -2.19 10.49
C GLU A 374 7.68 -2.54 10.81
N ALA A 375 7.45 -3.54 11.67
CA ALA A 375 6.11 -3.98 12.03
C ALA A 375 5.28 -2.84 12.68
N SER A 376 5.91 -2.03 13.53
CA SER A 376 5.26 -0.91 14.21
C SER A 376 4.91 0.23 13.24
N VAL A 377 5.82 0.56 12.34
CA VAL A 377 5.60 1.61 11.33
C VAL A 377 4.59 1.16 10.28
N MET A 378 4.59 -0.12 9.89
CA MET A 378 3.59 -0.68 8.96
C MET A 378 2.18 -0.72 9.57
N ALA A 379 2.07 -0.82 10.90
CA ALA A 379 0.77 -0.65 11.57
C ALA A 379 0.25 0.79 11.46
N VAL A 380 1.13 1.79 11.61
CA VAL A 380 0.76 3.21 11.39
C VAL A 380 0.44 3.48 9.92
N TRP A 381 1.18 2.86 8.98
CA TRP A 381 0.85 2.90 7.55
C TRP A 381 -0.57 2.39 7.26
N ALA A 382 -0.97 1.28 7.88
CA ALA A 382 -2.32 0.75 7.69
C ALA A 382 -3.41 1.72 8.19
N ILE A 383 -3.15 2.43 9.30
CA ILE A 383 -4.05 3.47 9.83
C ILE A 383 -4.08 4.67 8.87
N ALA A 384 -2.93 5.12 8.36
CA ALA A 384 -2.87 6.23 7.41
C ALA A 384 -3.62 5.90 6.13
N TRP A 385 -3.45 4.67 5.59
CA TRP A 385 -4.15 4.19 4.41
C TRP A 385 -5.66 4.04 4.63
N ALA A 386 -6.08 3.35 5.69
CA ALA A 386 -7.49 3.11 5.96
C ALA A 386 -8.22 4.38 6.44
N GLY A 387 -7.53 5.23 7.22
CA GLY A 387 -8.10 6.43 7.80
C GLY A 387 -8.26 7.58 6.83
N SER A 388 -7.48 7.64 5.75
CA SER A 388 -7.62 8.69 4.74
C SER A 388 -8.83 8.46 3.81
N LYS A 389 -9.28 7.22 3.62
CA LYS A 389 -10.44 6.89 2.77
C LYS A 389 -11.74 7.59 3.20
N PRO A 390 -12.22 7.45 4.46
CA PRO A 390 -13.45 8.13 4.88
C PRO A 390 -13.35 9.65 4.77
N VAL A 391 -12.16 10.20 5.09
CA VAL A 391 -11.92 11.64 4.97
C VAL A 391 -11.99 12.08 3.50
N ALA A 392 -11.37 11.33 2.60
CA ALA A 392 -11.42 11.57 1.17
C ALA A 392 -12.85 11.55 0.66
N SER A 393 -13.58 10.46 0.87
CA SER A 393 -14.95 10.29 0.36
C SER A 393 -15.92 11.38 0.86
N LEU A 394 -15.80 11.76 2.14
CA LEU A 394 -16.59 12.83 2.69
C LEU A 394 -16.21 14.20 2.10
N THR A 395 -14.89 14.45 1.98
CA THR A 395 -14.38 15.70 1.37
C THR A 395 -14.83 15.83 -0.07
N ASP A 396 -14.74 14.77 -0.86
CA ASP A 396 -15.18 14.70 -2.25
C ASP A 396 -16.67 15.05 -2.37
N GLY A 397 -17.49 14.44 -1.53
CA GLY A 397 -18.93 14.67 -1.50
C GLY A 397 -19.31 16.10 -1.10
N VAL A 398 -18.68 16.62 -0.03
CA VAL A 398 -18.96 17.98 0.48
C VAL A 398 -18.48 19.04 -0.51
N LEU A 399 -17.28 18.90 -1.06
CA LEU A 399 -16.75 19.85 -2.04
C LEU A 399 -17.59 19.86 -3.31
N ALA A 400 -17.92 18.68 -3.86
CA ALA A 400 -18.75 18.61 -5.06
C ALA A 400 -20.11 19.24 -4.87
N GLY A 401 -20.72 19.10 -3.67
CA GLY A 401 -22.00 19.73 -3.33
C GLY A 401 -21.92 21.25 -3.16
N LYS A 402 -20.80 21.79 -2.64
CA LYS A 402 -20.66 23.23 -2.34
C LYS A 402 -20.05 24.04 -3.49
N VAL A 403 -19.00 23.55 -4.13
CA VAL A 403 -18.23 24.32 -5.13
C VAL A 403 -18.42 23.82 -6.56
N GLY A 404 -19.14 22.72 -6.73
CA GLY A 404 -19.40 22.07 -8.01
C GLY A 404 -18.32 21.10 -8.44
N LEU A 405 -18.68 20.20 -9.36
CA LEU A 405 -17.88 19.05 -9.76
C LEU A 405 -16.49 19.44 -10.30
N LEU A 406 -16.42 20.40 -11.22
CA LEU A 406 -15.16 20.78 -11.88
C LEU A 406 -14.15 21.41 -10.91
N ARG A 407 -14.61 22.32 -10.03
CA ARG A 407 -13.75 22.95 -9.03
C ARG A 407 -13.26 21.96 -8.00
N THR A 408 -14.09 20.98 -7.65
CA THR A 408 -13.71 19.88 -6.77
C THR A 408 -12.53 19.10 -7.32
N GLY A 409 -12.50 18.79 -8.62
CA GLY A 409 -11.38 18.10 -9.25
C GLY A 409 -10.02 18.80 -9.05
N PHE A 410 -9.99 20.14 -9.10
CA PHE A 410 -8.77 20.91 -8.80
C PHE A 410 -8.41 20.86 -7.31
N LEU A 411 -9.40 21.04 -6.43
CA LEU A 411 -9.15 21.06 -4.98
C LEU A 411 -8.66 19.70 -4.47
N LEU A 412 -9.14 18.61 -5.05
CA LEU A 412 -8.73 17.24 -4.67
C LEU A 412 -7.33 16.86 -5.15
N ALA A 413 -6.76 17.58 -6.11
CA ALA A 413 -5.37 17.42 -6.50
C ALA A 413 -4.39 18.08 -5.48
N LEU A 414 -4.86 19.06 -4.68
CA LEU A 414 -3.99 19.80 -3.75
C LEU A 414 -3.29 18.91 -2.70
N PRO A 415 -3.95 17.95 -2.03
CA PRO A 415 -3.29 17.07 -1.07
C PRO A 415 -2.13 16.28 -1.66
N ALA A 416 -2.24 15.90 -2.94
CA ALA A 416 -1.17 15.19 -3.64
C ALA A 416 -0.05 16.14 -4.10
N LEU A 417 -0.37 17.42 -4.38
CA LEU A 417 0.61 18.42 -4.80
C LEU A 417 1.46 18.93 -3.64
N ILE A 418 0.94 18.97 -2.41
CA ILE A 418 1.69 19.46 -1.24
C ILE A 418 2.99 18.68 -1.01
N PRO A 419 3.00 17.34 -0.87
CA PRO A 419 4.25 16.58 -0.70
C PRO A 419 5.20 16.73 -1.88
N VAL A 420 4.65 16.83 -3.10
CA VAL A 420 5.43 17.04 -4.33
C VAL A 420 6.10 18.40 -4.32
N THR A 421 5.37 19.46 -3.98
CA THR A 421 5.90 20.82 -3.89
C THR A 421 7.01 20.91 -2.84
N VAL A 422 6.79 20.34 -1.65
CA VAL A 422 7.80 20.28 -0.58
C VAL A 422 9.06 19.57 -1.10
N LEU A 423 8.92 18.44 -1.79
CA LEU A 423 10.07 17.72 -2.33
C LEU A 423 10.80 18.54 -3.41
N VAL A 424 10.07 19.19 -4.31
CA VAL A 424 10.66 20.06 -5.36
C VAL A 424 11.41 21.23 -4.73
N VAL A 425 10.83 21.89 -3.74
CA VAL A 425 11.49 22.99 -3.00
C VAL A 425 12.77 22.49 -2.32
N LEU A 426 12.75 21.34 -1.67
CA LEU A 426 13.93 20.73 -1.06
C LEU A 426 14.99 20.39 -2.11
N MET A 427 14.60 19.82 -3.26
CA MET A 427 15.53 19.52 -4.36
C MET A 427 16.16 20.80 -4.94
N ILE A 428 15.36 21.84 -5.15
CA ILE A 428 15.86 23.14 -5.63
C ILE A 428 16.81 23.75 -4.60
N SER A 429 16.47 23.73 -3.31
CA SER A 429 17.32 24.23 -2.23
C SER A 429 18.67 23.53 -2.21
N VAL A 430 18.67 22.18 -2.32
CA VAL A 430 19.91 21.39 -2.41
C VAL A 430 20.71 21.76 -3.68
N PHE A 431 20.03 21.93 -4.82
CA PHE A 431 20.67 22.31 -6.07
C PHE A 431 21.30 23.72 -5.98
N VAL A 432 20.56 24.69 -5.43
CA VAL A 432 21.04 26.06 -5.23
C VAL A 432 22.25 26.09 -4.30
N VAL A 433 22.18 25.39 -3.16
CA VAL A 433 23.31 25.28 -2.22
C VAL A 433 24.53 24.64 -2.88
N ARG A 434 24.33 23.64 -3.77
CA ARG A 434 25.42 23.03 -4.55
C ARG A 434 26.00 23.99 -5.60
N ALA A 435 25.14 24.76 -6.29
CA ALA A 435 25.54 25.72 -7.30
C ALA A 435 26.30 26.93 -6.70
N TRP A 436 25.90 27.34 -5.47
CA TRP A 436 26.53 28.46 -4.76
C TRP A 436 27.81 28.08 -3.97
N ARG A 437 28.18 26.78 -3.90
CA ARG A 437 29.48 26.41 -3.32
C ARG A 437 30.58 26.95 -4.22
N PRO A 438 31.44 27.89 -3.73
CA PRO A 438 32.52 28.44 -4.53
C PRO A 438 33.42 27.28 -5.00
N ARG A 439 33.73 27.25 -6.28
CA ARG A 439 34.75 26.34 -6.86
C ARG A 439 36.06 26.56 -6.11
N ARG A 440 36.29 25.79 -5.05
CA ARG A 440 37.58 25.85 -4.33
C ARG A 440 38.68 25.40 -5.29
N ARG A 441 39.75 26.22 -5.37
CA ARG A 441 40.96 25.86 -6.11
C ARG A 441 41.48 24.50 -5.68
N PRO A 442 42.06 23.71 -6.59
CA PRO A 442 42.56 22.38 -6.23
C PRO A 442 43.68 22.53 -5.18
N TRP A 443 43.53 21.81 -4.07
CA TRP A 443 44.45 21.81 -2.96
C TRP A 443 45.76 21.05 -3.32
N PRO A 444 46.92 21.41 -2.71
CA PRO A 444 48.18 20.70 -2.93
C PRO A 444 48.10 19.20 -2.61
N ALA A 445 48.94 18.40 -3.29
CA ALA A 445 48.83 16.95 -3.33
C ALA A 445 48.86 16.23 -1.96
N GLN A 446 49.53 16.81 -0.95
CA GLN A 446 49.66 16.25 0.39
C GLN A 446 48.34 16.30 1.22
N GLU A 447 47.49 17.28 0.98
CA GLU A 447 46.19 17.40 1.63
C GLU A 447 45.09 16.57 0.93
N ARG A 448 45.33 16.13 -0.33
CA ARG A 448 44.36 15.30 -1.08
C ARG A 448 44.08 13.96 -0.41
N VAL A 449 45.03 13.38 0.31
CA VAL A 449 44.81 12.07 0.99
C VAL A 449 43.90 12.27 2.19
N ARG A 450 44.08 13.33 2.96
CA ARG A 450 43.22 13.65 4.11
C ARG A 450 41.81 14.03 3.66
N PHE A 451 41.67 14.74 2.55
CA PHE A 451 40.38 15.13 1.99
C PHE A 451 39.65 14.02 1.22
N LYS A 452 40.35 12.99 0.70
CA LYS A 452 39.73 11.81 0.12
C LYS A 452 38.95 11.03 1.19
N SER A 453 39.48 10.98 2.40
CA SER A 453 38.79 10.39 3.57
C SER A 453 37.55 11.20 3.97
N VAL A 454 37.65 12.54 3.99
CA VAL A 454 36.55 13.45 4.31
C VAL A 454 35.52 13.52 3.17
N LYS A 455 35.95 13.45 1.91
CA LYS A 455 35.04 13.40 0.74
C LYS A 455 34.29 12.07 0.66
N ASN A 456 34.92 10.96 1.06
CA ASN A 456 34.22 9.69 1.25
C ASN A 456 33.25 9.73 2.43
N TRP A 457 33.55 10.51 3.45
CA TRP A 457 32.61 10.74 4.56
C TRP A 457 31.46 11.65 4.12
N TYR A 458 31.73 12.72 3.38
CA TYR A 458 30.69 13.63 2.84
C TYR A 458 29.84 12.98 1.75
N SER A 459 30.41 12.19 0.85
CA SER A 459 29.61 11.45 -0.14
C SER A 459 28.79 10.35 0.50
N ARG A 460 29.27 9.77 1.60
CA ARG A 460 28.42 8.92 2.46
C ARG A 460 27.36 9.74 3.19
N ALA A 461 27.66 10.91 3.71
CA ALA A 461 26.68 11.79 4.33
C ALA A 461 25.68 12.36 3.32
N GLU A 462 26.08 12.70 2.09
CA GLU A 462 25.17 13.11 1.00
C GLU A 462 24.32 11.93 0.50
N PHE A 463 24.87 10.71 0.49
CA PHE A 463 24.12 9.50 0.23
C PHE A 463 23.13 9.20 1.37
N TYR A 464 23.54 9.49 2.61
CA TYR A 464 22.66 9.40 3.80
C TYR A 464 21.60 10.50 3.83
N LEU A 465 21.90 11.74 3.45
CA LEU A 465 20.91 12.83 3.35
C LEU A 465 19.89 12.62 2.23
N VAL A 466 20.21 11.80 1.24
CA VAL A 466 19.30 11.47 0.13
C VAL A 466 18.62 10.11 0.33
N ASN A 467 19.21 9.18 1.10
CA ASN A 467 18.78 7.78 1.14
C ASN A 467 18.86 7.09 2.51
N ALA A 468 19.23 7.74 3.62
CA ALA A 468 19.34 7.10 4.91
C ALA A 468 18.66 7.87 6.06
N PRO A 469 18.17 7.18 7.11
CA PRO A 469 17.57 7.83 8.28
C PRO A 469 18.61 8.65 9.05
N LEU A 470 18.25 9.87 9.41
CA LEU A 470 19.04 10.70 10.33
C LEU A 470 19.18 9.97 11.68
N ARG A 471 20.28 9.30 11.90
CA ARG A 471 20.73 9.01 13.23
C ARG A 471 21.61 10.16 13.70
N THR A 472 21.13 10.82 14.72
CA THR A 472 21.74 11.79 15.62
C THR A 472 23.25 11.98 15.49
N THR A 473 23.62 13.18 15.09
CA THR A 473 24.97 13.75 15.07
C THR A 473 25.67 13.76 16.45
N GLU A 474 24.98 13.43 17.54
CA GLU A 474 25.57 13.43 18.88
C GLU A 474 26.50 12.25 19.17
N ALA A 475 26.24 11.06 18.59
CA ALA A 475 27.12 9.90 18.78
C ALA A 475 28.45 9.96 18.00
N ALA A 476 28.57 10.87 17.03
CA ALA A 476 29.78 11.02 16.25
C ALA A 476 30.77 12.07 16.83
N LEU A 477 30.33 12.87 17.78
CA LEU A 477 31.17 13.86 18.44
C LEU A 477 31.79 13.36 19.74
N GLU A 478 31.22 12.35 20.39
CA GLU A 478 31.78 11.76 21.61
C GLU A 478 32.93 10.75 21.36
N GLY A 479 33.11 10.28 20.12
CA GLY A 479 34.16 9.34 19.73
C GLY A 479 35.54 9.93 19.43
N SER A 480 35.72 11.27 19.46
CA SER A 480 36.96 11.92 19.00
C SER A 480 37.84 12.53 20.11
N HIS A 481 37.51 12.40 21.35
CA HIS A 481 38.35 12.85 22.47
C HIS A 481 38.58 11.74 23.48
N GLY A 482 39.74 11.12 23.42
CA GLY A 482 40.18 10.19 24.45
C GLY A 482 41.28 9.23 24.00
N GLY A 483 42.35 9.76 23.49
CA GLY A 483 43.58 8.99 23.29
C GLY A 483 44.75 9.68 23.97
N ARG A 484 45.00 9.41 25.25
CA ARG A 484 46.31 9.62 25.85
C ARG A 484 46.69 8.44 26.72
N VAL A 485 47.78 7.87 26.31
CA VAL A 485 48.61 6.88 26.93
C VAL A 485 48.98 7.30 28.37
N THR A 486 48.90 6.41 29.33
CA THR A 486 49.98 6.18 30.35
C THR A 486 49.84 4.78 30.94
N ASP A 487 51.03 4.16 30.98
CA ASP A 487 51.39 2.88 31.59
C ASP A 487 51.02 2.75 33.07
N ALA A 488 51.00 1.52 33.45
CA ALA A 488 51.57 0.92 34.66
C ALA A 488 50.60 0.19 35.63
N ALA A 489 50.99 -1.05 35.84
CA ALA A 489 50.99 -1.84 37.06
C ALA A 489 49.70 -2.57 37.48
N GLU A 490 49.82 -3.81 37.37
CA GLU A 490 49.49 -5.07 38.02
C GLU A 490 48.91 -5.06 39.47
N PRO A 491 48.65 -6.25 40.00
CA PRO A 491 47.30 -6.72 40.35
C PRO A 491 47.15 -6.89 41.89
N VAL A 492 45.96 -7.07 42.36
CA VAL A 492 45.69 -7.80 43.62
C VAL A 492 44.33 -8.49 43.61
N SER A 493 44.41 -9.72 43.94
CA SER A 493 43.44 -10.77 44.21
C SER A 493 42.63 -10.56 45.49
N VAL A 494 41.69 -11.53 45.74
CA VAL A 494 40.94 -11.88 46.96
C VAL A 494 39.59 -11.19 47.08
N GLY A 495 38.39 -11.80 47.12
CA GLY A 495 38.01 -13.12 47.54
C GLY A 495 36.78 -12.99 48.46
N VAL A 496 35.79 -13.85 48.21
CA VAL A 496 34.81 -14.35 49.20
C VAL A 496 33.82 -13.34 49.86
N GLY A 497 32.56 -13.66 49.65
CA GLY A 497 31.40 -13.19 50.37
C GLY A 497 30.14 -13.44 49.61
#